data_07ad2f1f4197e9feffafd08736266ac5
#
_entry.id   07ad2f1f4197e9feffafd08736266ac5
#
_cell.length_a   1.000
_cell.length_b   1.000
_cell.length_c   1.000
_cell.angle_alpha   90.00
_cell.angle_beta   90.00
_cell.angle_gamma   90.00
#
_symmetry.space_group_name_H-M   'P 1'
#
loop_
_entity.id
_entity.type
_entity.pdbx_description
1 polymer ?
#
loop_
_entity_poly.entity_id
_entity_poly.type
_entity_poly.pdbx_seq_one_letter_code
_entity_poly.pdbx_strand_id
1 'polypeptide(L)'
;MKRNISLGILMFGLVAFLGAFTIQNKSYSPGITFISSELADESFPEDVQKIFNVHCNDCHTSASKNIKSKGKLNLDKWDGLSMMKKTGKLNDVIKIVSEKKMPPEKYVNKNPDKKLSDEQIKVLTCWAQKTMDSFKD
;
A
#
# COMPACT_ATOMS: atom_id res chain seq x y z
N MET A 1 34.17 71.77 30.34
CA MET A 1 34.23 71.05 31.62
C MET A 1 34.06 69.62 31.29
N LYS A 2 35.12 68.88 31.07
CA LYS A 2 35.84 68.00 32.00
C LYS A 2 34.89 67.05 32.74
N ARG A 3 34.93 65.75 32.38
CA ARG A 3 35.48 64.65 33.17
C ARG A 3 34.96 63.37 32.51
N ASN A 4 35.75 62.57 31.86
CA ASN A 4 36.70 61.54 32.31
C ASN A 4 36.06 60.33 33.07
N ILE A 5 36.39 59.20 32.53
CA ILE A 5 36.78 57.91 33.16
C ILE A 5 35.59 57.05 33.61
N SER A 6 35.46 55.86 33.11
CA SER A 6 36.29 54.73 33.57
C SER A 6 36.13 53.46 32.66
N LEU A 7 37.25 53.01 32.34
CA LEU A 7 37.63 51.69 31.87
C LEU A 7 37.10 50.60 32.79
N GLY A 8 36.35 49.71 32.26
CA GLY A 8 35.91 48.45 32.92
C GLY A 8 35.98 47.31 31.96
N ILE A 9 37.16 46.77 31.87
CA ILE A 9 37.45 45.51 31.20
C ILE A 9 36.76 44.41 32.00
N LEU A 10 35.85 43.67 31.38
CA LEU A 10 35.48 42.37 31.83
C LEU A 10 35.38 41.43 30.65
N MET A 11 36.50 40.78 30.42
CA MET A 11 36.59 39.55 29.66
C MET A 11 35.65 38.51 30.28
N PHE A 12 34.64 38.12 29.58
CA PHE A 12 34.04 36.80 29.87
C PHE A 12 33.54 36.15 28.59
N GLY A 13 34.27 35.16 28.20
CA GLY A 13 33.76 33.89 27.75
C GLY A 13 33.00 33.85 26.43
N LEU A 14 33.73 33.92 25.33
CA LEU A 14 33.27 33.41 24.06
C LEU A 14 33.20 31.86 24.18
N VAL A 15 32.12 31.33 24.66
CA VAL A 15 31.81 29.91 24.48
C VAL A 15 31.20 29.76 23.10
N ALA A 16 32.05 29.44 22.14
CA ALA A 16 31.61 28.97 20.84
C ALA A 16 30.91 27.63 21.01
N PHE A 17 29.60 27.65 21.15
CA PHE A 17 28.77 26.47 21.09
C PHE A 17 28.59 26.12 19.61
N LEU A 18 29.62 25.48 19.04
CA LEU A 18 29.52 24.77 17.79
C LEU A 18 28.60 23.57 18.01
N GLY A 19 27.30 23.84 18.09
CA GLY A 19 26.28 22.85 17.96
C GLY A 19 26.34 22.29 16.55
N ALA A 20 27.04 21.19 16.39
CA ALA A 20 26.95 20.38 15.19
C ALA A 20 25.49 19.94 15.04
N PHE A 21 24.75 20.67 14.22
CA PHE A 21 23.43 20.28 13.76
C PHE A 21 23.63 19.12 12.78
N THR A 22 23.80 17.95 13.33
CA THR A 22 23.75 16.73 12.51
C THR A 22 22.34 16.59 11.99
N ILE A 23 22.13 17.02 10.75
CA ILE A 23 20.96 16.68 9.97
C ILE A 23 21.03 15.15 9.78
N GLN A 24 20.41 14.42 10.69
CA GLN A 24 20.12 13.01 10.43
C GLN A 24 19.11 12.99 9.31
N ASN A 25 19.60 12.85 8.09
CA ASN A 25 18.82 12.41 6.97
C ASN A 25 18.30 11.01 7.31
N LYS A 26 17.19 10.98 8.02
CA LYS A 26 16.41 9.77 8.20
C LYS A 26 15.88 9.45 6.81
N SER A 27 16.64 8.64 6.07
CA SER A 27 16.14 7.97 4.87
C SER A 27 14.84 7.29 5.27
N TYR A 28 13.74 7.93 4.93
CA TYR A 28 12.44 7.32 4.99
C TYR A 28 12.38 6.35 3.82
N SER A 29 12.99 5.19 4.03
CA SER A 29 12.63 4.03 3.25
C SER A 29 11.18 3.74 3.66
N PRO A 30 10.21 3.81 2.76
CA PRO A 30 8.91 3.22 3.02
C PRO A 30 9.15 1.73 3.06
N GLY A 31 9.62 1.26 4.21
CA GLY A 31 9.63 -0.14 4.54
C GLY A 31 8.17 -0.56 4.52
N ILE A 32 7.73 -1.15 3.43
CA ILE A 32 6.60 -2.03 3.44
C ILE A 32 7.05 -3.16 4.36
N THR A 33 6.78 -3.00 5.62
CA THR A 33 6.94 -4.05 6.61
C THR A 33 5.83 -5.04 6.30
N PHE A 34 6.14 -5.98 5.41
CA PHE A 34 5.36 -7.20 5.34
C PHE A 34 5.62 -7.90 6.66
N ILE A 35 4.74 -7.67 7.62
CA ILE A 35 4.67 -8.48 8.82
C ILE A 35 4.38 -9.87 8.29
N SER A 36 5.40 -10.72 8.38
CA SER A 36 5.28 -12.15 8.26
C SER A 36 4.46 -12.59 9.48
N SER A 37 3.15 -12.38 9.46
CA SER A 37 2.29 -12.98 10.46
C SER A 37 1.99 -14.39 9.97
N GLU A 38 2.48 -15.31 10.74
CA GLU A 38 2.01 -16.65 11.03
C GLU A 38 0.69 -17.01 10.33
N LEU A 39 0.70 -18.16 9.67
CA LEU A 39 -0.41 -18.93 9.11
C LEU A 39 -1.72 -18.78 9.92
N ALA A 40 -2.37 -17.64 9.81
CA ALA A 40 -3.78 -17.51 10.09
C ALA A 40 -4.51 -17.80 8.77
N ASP A 41 -5.52 -18.63 8.86
CA ASP A 41 -6.47 -19.08 7.86
C ASP A 41 -7.24 -17.91 7.19
N GLU A 42 -6.53 -16.87 6.79
CA GLU A 42 -7.08 -15.75 6.03
C GLU A 42 -6.67 -15.88 4.57
N SER A 43 -7.65 -16.14 3.73
CA SER A 43 -7.49 -16.30 2.28
C SER A 43 -6.71 -15.20 1.60
N PHE A 44 -6.63 -14.00 2.22
CA PHE A 44 -5.97 -12.83 1.67
C PHE A 44 -5.27 -12.01 2.77
N PRO A 45 -4.08 -11.42 2.52
CA PRO A 45 -3.47 -10.44 3.41
C PRO A 45 -4.41 -9.27 3.72
N GLU A 46 -4.29 -8.68 4.90
CA GLU A 46 -5.21 -7.63 5.39
C GLU A 46 -5.31 -6.42 4.46
N ASP A 47 -4.19 -6.00 3.88
CA ASP A 47 -4.14 -4.89 2.92
C ASP A 47 -4.88 -5.21 1.62
N VAL A 48 -4.73 -6.44 1.11
CA VAL A 48 -5.45 -6.96 -0.07
C VAL A 48 -6.94 -7.09 0.23
N GLN A 49 -7.28 -7.62 1.42
CA GLN A 49 -8.67 -7.76 1.86
C GLN A 49 -9.37 -6.39 1.93
N LYS A 50 -8.72 -5.36 2.47
CA LYS A 50 -9.25 -4.00 2.50
C LYS A 50 -9.54 -3.47 1.09
N ILE A 51 -8.61 -3.69 0.15
CA ILE A 51 -8.81 -3.28 -1.25
C ILE A 51 -9.99 -4.04 -1.86
N PHE A 52 -10.08 -5.35 -1.68
CA PHE A 52 -11.18 -6.14 -2.20
C PHE A 52 -12.53 -5.70 -1.65
N ASN A 53 -12.63 -5.44 -0.35
CA ASN A 53 -13.87 -4.99 0.30
C ASN A 53 -14.39 -3.69 -0.29
N VAL A 54 -13.49 -2.75 -0.59
CA VAL A 54 -13.88 -1.43 -1.11
C VAL A 54 -14.13 -1.46 -2.62
N HIS A 55 -13.27 -2.11 -3.40
CA HIS A 55 -13.21 -1.91 -4.84
C HIS A 55 -13.74 -3.09 -5.68
N CYS A 56 -13.86 -4.31 -5.08
CA CYS A 56 -14.12 -5.53 -5.84
C CYS A 56 -15.40 -6.25 -5.42
N ASN A 57 -15.72 -6.30 -4.14
CA ASN A 57 -16.77 -7.16 -3.58
C ASN A 57 -18.16 -6.86 -4.11
N ASP A 58 -18.47 -5.63 -4.50
CA ASP A 58 -19.77 -5.28 -5.07
C ASP A 58 -20.13 -6.11 -6.32
N CYS A 59 -19.08 -6.58 -7.04
CA CYS A 59 -19.25 -7.35 -8.27
C CYS A 59 -18.69 -8.76 -8.21
N HIS A 60 -17.71 -9.04 -7.33
CA HIS A 60 -16.92 -10.26 -7.34
C HIS A 60 -17.17 -11.18 -6.13
N THR A 61 -18.36 -11.14 -5.56
CA THR A 61 -18.83 -12.04 -4.50
C THR A 61 -20.00 -12.89 -4.95
N SER A 62 -20.32 -13.92 -4.18
CA SER A 62 -21.48 -14.78 -4.44
C SER A 62 -22.80 -14.03 -4.34
N ALA A 63 -22.88 -13.01 -3.48
CA ALA A 63 -24.04 -12.14 -3.29
C ALA A 63 -24.29 -11.18 -4.47
N SER A 64 -23.28 -10.94 -5.31
CA SER A 64 -23.39 -10.00 -6.43
C SER A 64 -24.47 -10.43 -7.42
N LYS A 65 -25.27 -9.44 -7.87
CA LYS A 65 -26.22 -9.62 -8.98
C LYS A 65 -25.52 -9.70 -10.33
N ASN A 66 -24.25 -9.32 -10.43
CA ASN A 66 -23.47 -9.37 -11.67
C ASN A 66 -22.92 -10.76 -11.93
N ILE A 67 -23.72 -11.59 -12.60
CA ILE A 67 -23.39 -12.98 -12.93
C ILE A 67 -22.08 -13.08 -13.72
N LYS A 68 -21.85 -12.16 -14.65
CA LYS A 68 -20.65 -12.16 -15.49
C LYS A 68 -19.37 -11.89 -14.66
N SER A 69 -19.40 -10.93 -13.77
CA SER A 69 -18.25 -10.60 -12.92
C SER A 69 -17.92 -11.73 -11.95
N LYS A 70 -18.91 -12.25 -11.22
CA LYS A 70 -18.69 -13.36 -10.29
C LYS A 70 -18.33 -14.67 -10.99
N GLY A 71 -18.70 -14.85 -12.25
CA GLY A 71 -18.25 -15.98 -13.07
C GLY A 71 -16.78 -15.88 -13.48
N LYS A 72 -16.28 -14.65 -13.66
CA LYS A 72 -14.85 -14.41 -13.95
C LYS A 72 -13.98 -14.52 -12.71
N LEU A 73 -14.37 -13.91 -11.60
CA LEU A 73 -13.72 -14.00 -10.30
C LEU A 73 -14.81 -14.00 -9.23
N ASN A 74 -14.76 -14.95 -8.30
CA ASN A 74 -15.61 -14.97 -7.12
C ASN A 74 -14.72 -15.14 -5.90
N LEU A 75 -14.59 -14.07 -5.12
CA LEU A 75 -13.68 -14.01 -3.97
C LEU A 75 -14.14 -14.95 -2.85
N ASP A 76 -15.44 -15.14 -2.66
CA ASP A 76 -15.97 -16.07 -1.65
C ASP A 76 -15.65 -17.55 -1.96
N LYS A 77 -15.27 -17.84 -3.19
CA LYS A 77 -14.94 -19.22 -3.63
C LYS A 77 -13.43 -19.41 -3.84
N TRP A 78 -12.63 -18.44 -3.42
CA TRP A 78 -11.19 -18.45 -3.67
C TRP A 78 -10.50 -19.70 -3.13
N ASP A 79 -10.79 -20.09 -1.89
CA ASP A 79 -10.10 -21.19 -1.21
C ASP A 79 -10.40 -22.55 -1.86
N GLY A 80 -11.58 -22.70 -2.38
CA GLY A 80 -11.99 -23.92 -3.13
C GLY A 80 -11.39 -24.04 -4.52
N LEU A 81 -10.58 -23.07 -4.99
CA LEU A 81 -9.96 -23.16 -6.30
C LEU A 81 -8.68 -24.00 -6.26
N SER A 82 -8.47 -24.83 -7.28
CA SER A 82 -7.18 -25.49 -7.48
C SER A 82 -6.08 -24.47 -7.77
N MET A 83 -4.83 -24.80 -7.46
CA MET A 83 -3.65 -23.97 -7.69
C MET A 83 -3.59 -23.42 -9.13
N MET A 84 -3.84 -24.29 -10.12
CA MET A 84 -3.88 -23.88 -11.53
C MET A 84 -4.94 -22.79 -11.79
N LYS A 85 -6.14 -22.94 -11.20
CA LYS A 85 -7.20 -21.93 -11.32
C LYS A 85 -6.84 -20.65 -10.59
N LYS A 86 -6.25 -20.73 -9.40
CA LYS A 86 -5.74 -19.55 -8.66
C LYS A 86 -4.71 -18.80 -9.50
N THR A 87 -3.71 -19.50 -10.06
CA THR A 87 -2.69 -18.90 -10.94
C THR A 87 -3.32 -18.15 -12.13
N GLY A 88 -4.28 -18.77 -12.81
CA GLY A 88 -4.99 -18.11 -13.91
C GLY A 88 -5.71 -16.83 -13.47
N LYS A 89 -6.40 -16.88 -12.32
CA LYS A 89 -7.08 -15.70 -11.77
C LYS A 89 -6.11 -14.59 -11.35
N LEU A 90 -4.97 -14.96 -10.75
CA LEU A 90 -3.94 -14.00 -10.35
C LEU A 90 -3.33 -13.29 -11.57
N ASN A 91 -3.03 -14.02 -12.64
CA ASN A 91 -2.59 -13.42 -13.89
C ASN A 91 -3.64 -12.45 -14.47
N ASP A 92 -4.92 -12.84 -14.46
CA ASP A 92 -6.01 -11.98 -14.90
C ASP A 92 -6.08 -10.70 -14.03
N VAL A 93 -5.96 -10.83 -12.70
CA VAL A 93 -5.96 -9.68 -11.77
C VAL A 93 -4.82 -8.73 -12.11
N ILE A 94 -3.57 -9.23 -12.20
CA ILE A 94 -2.40 -8.40 -12.54
C ILE A 94 -2.67 -7.63 -13.83
N LYS A 95 -3.05 -8.32 -14.89
CA LYS A 95 -3.30 -7.72 -16.20
C LYS A 95 -4.37 -6.63 -16.14
N ILE A 96 -5.54 -6.96 -15.60
CA ILE A 96 -6.73 -6.10 -15.66
C ILE A 96 -6.57 -4.84 -14.78
N VAL A 97 -5.95 -4.97 -13.58
CA VAL A 97 -5.74 -3.81 -12.70
C VAL A 97 -4.61 -2.93 -13.21
N SER A 98 -3.53 -3.51 -13.76
CA SER A 98 -2.42 -2.74 -14.36
C SER A 98 -2.88 -1.95 -15.59
N GLU A 99 -3.80 -2.51 -16.37
CA GLU A 99 -4.42 -1.84 -17.51
C GLU A 99 -5.53 -0.85 -17.09
N LYS A 100 -5.77 -0.70 -15.77
CA LYS A 100 -6.83 0.17 -15.18
C LYS A 100 -8.24 -0.14 -15.75
N LYS A 101 -8.47 -1.40 -16.16
CA LYS A 101 -9.76 -1.85 -16.69
C LYS A 101 -10.75 -2.29 -15.60
N MET A 102 -10.25 -2.43 -14.34
CA MET A 102 -11.05 -2.72 -13.15
C MET A 102 -10.70 -1.75 -12.02
N PRO A 103 -11.71 -1.24 -11.32
CA PRO A 103 -13.15 -1.33 -11.64
C PRO A 103 -13.49 -0.64 -12.97
N PRO A 104 -14.57 -1.06 -13.68
CA PRO A 104 -14.92 -0.51 -14.99
C PRO A 104 -15.20 0.98 -14.93
N GLU A 105 -14.79 1.73 -15.96
CA GLU A 105 -14.95 3.19 -16.01
C GLU A 105 -16.41 3.64 -15.78
N LYS A 106 -17.39 2.97 -16.40
CA LYS A 106 -18.81 3.27 -16.20
C LYS A 106 -19.25 3.13 -14.73
N TYR A 107 -18.61 2.25 -13.96
CA TYR A 107 -18.88 2.06 -12.54
C TYR A 107 -18.20 3.16 -11.73
N VAL A 108 -16.92 3.45 -12.00
CA VAL A 108 -16.15 4.50 -11.33
C VAL A 108 -16.76 5.89 -11.56
N ASN A 109 -17.27 6.18 -12.74
CA ASN A 109 -17.95 7.47 -13.03
C ASN A 109 -19.18 7.70 -12.15
N LYS A 110 -19.83 6.63 -11.68
CA LYS A 110 -20.96 6.71 -10.73
C LYS A 110 -20.51 6.60 -9.26
N ASN A 111 -19.35 6.05 -9.02
CA ASN A 111 -18.80 5.77 -7.69
C ASN A 111 -17.30 6.13 -7.68
N PRO A 112 -16.95 7.43 -7.64
CA PRO A 112 -15.54 7.88 -7.78
C PRO A 112 -14.63 7.34 -6.69
N ASP A 113 -15.16 7.08 -5.49
CA ASP A 113 -14.48 6.48 -4.35
C ASP A 113 -14.02 5.02 -4.59
N LYS A 114 -14.60 4.38 -5.61
CA LYS A 114 -14.26 3.01 -6.00
C LYS A 114 -13.09 2.91 -6.98
N LYS A 115 -12.51 4.03 -7.40
CA LYS A 115 -11.33 4.03 -8.27
C LYS A 115 -10.11 3.53 -7.50
N LEU A 116 -9.36 2.59 -8.07
CA LEU A 116 -8.07 2.16 -7.50
C LEU A 116 -7.01 3.25 -7.65
N SER A 117 -6.24 3.48 -6.59
CA SER A 117 -5.01 4.27 -6.66
C SER A 117 -3.86 3.45 -7.27
N ASP A 118 -2.80 4.13 -7.70
CA ASP A 118 -1.62 3.44 -8.24
C ASP A 118 -0.91 2.59 -7.16
N GLU A 119 -0.96 3.02 -5.89
CA GLU A 119 -0.46 2.26 -4.75
C GLU A 119 -1.27 0.98 -4.53
N GLN A 120 -2.60 1.07 -4.60
CA GLN A 120 -3.47 -0.10 -4.47
C GLN A 120 -3.27 -1.11 -5.60
N ILE A 121 -3.08 -0.61 -6.83
CA ILE A 121 -2.71 -1.45 -7.98
C ILE A 121 -1.40 -2.17 -7.71
N LYS A 122 -0.39 -1.47 -7.19
CA LYS A 122 0.91 -2.05 -6.84
C LYS A 122 0.79 -3.11 -5.76
N VAL A 123 -0.01 -2.88 -4.72
CA VAL A 123 -0.29 -3.87 -3.65
C VAL A 123 -0.89 -5.14 -4.26
N LEU A 124 -1.95 -5.01 -5.07
CA LEU A 124 -2.63 -6.15 -5.69
C LEU A 124 -1.70 -6.93 -6.62
N THR A 125 -0.94 -6.25 -7.47
CA THR A 125 -0.04 -6.92 -8.43
C THR A 125 1.14 -7.61 -7.73
N CYS A 126 1.70 -6.99 -6.70
CA CYS A 126 2.77 -7.57 -5.90
C CYS A 126 2.29 -8.81 -5.12
N TRP A 127 1.12 -8.72 -4.48
CA TRP A 127 0.50 -9.86 -3.82
C TRP A 127 0.24 -11.00 -4.79
N ALA A 128 -0.39 -10.72 -5.93
CA ALA A 128 -0.73 -11.74 -6.91
C ALA A 128 0.53 -12.45 -7.44
N GLN A 129 1.60 -11.70 -7.72
CA GLN A 129 2.86 -12.27 -8.17
C GLN A 129 3.49 -13.16 -7.10
N LYS A 130 3.59 -12.68 -5.84
CA LYS A 130 4.16 -13.45 -4.73
C LYS A 130 3.38 -14.75 -4.48
N THR A 131 2.04 -14.67 -4.55
CA THR A 131 1.19 -15.86 -4.38
C THR A 131 1.42 -16.88 -5.50
N MET A 132 1.59 -16.42 -6.74
CA MET A 132 1.92 -17.35 -7.84
C MET A 132 3.31 -17.96 -7.69
N ASP A 133 4.27 -17.20 -7.18
CA ASP A 133 5.63 -17.71 -6.99
C ASP A 133 5.66 -18.78 -5.89
N SER A 134 4.87 -18.61 -4.81
CA SER A 134 4.74 -19.65 -3.76
C SER A 134 4.08 -20.96 -4.23
N PHE A 135 3.47 -20.98 -5.41
CA PHE A 135 2.92 -22.21 -5.99
C PHE A 135 3.96 -23.04 -6.79
N LYS A 136 5.16 -22.52 -6.97
CA LYS A 136 6.24 -23.19 -7.74
C LYS A 136 7.18 -24.00 -6.87
N ASP A 137 7.17 -23.72 -5.55
CA ASP A 137 7.97 -24.39 -4.54
C ASP A 137 7.27 -25.65 -4.02
#